data_47a5eeec45c60166d86d9903b7e24ce8
#
_entry.id   47a5eeec45c60166d86d9903b7e24ce8
#
_cell.length_a   1.000
_cell.length_b   1.000
_cell.length_c   1.000
_cell.angle_alpha   90.00
_cell.angle_beta   90.00
_cell.angle_gamma   90.00
#
_symmetry.space_group_name_H-M   'P 1'
#
loop_
_entity.id
_entity.type
_entity.pdbx_description
1 polymer ?
#
loop_
_entity_poly.entity_id
_entity_poly.type
_entity_poly.pdbx_seq_one_letter_code
_entity_poly.pdbx_strand_id
1 'polypeptide(L)'
;VPERNPETHVIDFRAAEQLLAARDPRGAVQLLDSVIASHPENTAARLLRARAFFAAAQLRPAELEFELVLEREPDNAFAHFALARTFERSGHPERATRHFRLAAALDPNPEYLKAARFDGED
;
A
#
# COMPACT_ATOMS: atom_id res chain seq x y z
N VAL A 1 -19.25 -6.14 -21.04
CA VAL A 1 -19.44 -6.48 -19.63
C VAL A 1 -20.21 -5.36 -18.96
N PRO A 2 -21.32 -5.68 -18.31
CA PRO A 2 -22.06 -4.64 -17.62
C PRO A 2 -21.23 -4.00 -16.53
N GLU A 3 -21.36 -2.70 -16.39
CA GLU A 3 -20.66 -2.01 -15.32
C GLU A 3 -21.21 -2.44 -13.97
N ARG A 4 -20.31 -2.60 -13.03
CA ARG A 4 -20.69 -2.92 -11.66
C ARG A 4 -21.14 -1.62 -10.99
N ASN A 5 -22.19 -1.69 -10.20
CA ASN A 5 -22.64 -0.51 -9.50
C ASN A 5 -21.76 -0.19 -8.30
N PRO A 6 -21.82 1.02 -7.74
CA PRO A 6 -20.96 1.41 -6.62
C PRO A 6 -21.10 0.52 -5.40
N GLU A 7 -22.29 -0.02 -5.14
CA GLU A 7 -22.49 -0.91 -4.00
C GLU A 7 -21.69 -2.18 -4.14
N THR A 8 -21.61 -2.73 -5.35
CA THR A 8 -20.80 -3.92 -5.60
C THR A 8 -19.33 -3.64 -5.32
N HIS A 9 -18.84 -2.46 -5.70
CA HIS A 9 -17.45 -2.10 -5.46
C HIS A 9 -17.16 -1.93 -3.97
N VAL A 10 -18.09 -1.40 -3.21
CA VAL A 10 -17.93 -1.30 -1.75
C VAL A 10 -17.86 -2.69 -1.13
N ILE A 11 -18.72 -3.61 -1.58
CA ILE A 11 -18.71 -4.99 -1.09
C ILE A 11 -17.39 -5.67 -1.45
N ASP A 12 -16.90 -5.48 -2.67
CA ASP A 12 -15.65 -6.08 -3.10
C ASP A 12 -14.46 -5.53 -2.31
N PHE A 13 -14.47 -4.23 -2.01
CA PHE A 13 -13.41 -3.63 -1.21
C PHE A 13 -13.37 -4.23 0.19
N ARG A 14 -14.52 -4.35 0.83
CA ARG A 14 -14.60 -4.93 2.18
C ARG A 14 -14.22 -6.40 2.19
N ALA A 15 -14.65 -7.13 1.16
CA ALA A 15 -14.27 -8.53 1.04
C ALA A 15 -12.76 -8.67 0.87
N ALA A 16 -12.15 -7.76 0.11
CA ALA A 16 -10.70 -7.76 -0.06
C ALA A 16 -9.98 -7.48 1.26
N GLU A 17 -10.49 -6.54 2.06
CA GLU A 17 -9.93 -6.30 3.38
C GLU A 17 -10.00 -7.54 4.26
N GLN A 18 -11.13 -8.24 4.21
CA GLN A 18 -11.31 -9.45 5.00
C GLN A 18 -10.37 -10.56 4.53
N LEU A 19 -10.21 -10.71 3.23
CA LEU A 19 -9.28 -11.70 2.69
C LEU A 19 -7.85 -11.41 3.12
N LEU A 20 -7.45 -10.16 3.09
CA LEU A 20 -6.12 -9.77 3.53
C LEU A 20 -5.93 -10.08 5.02
N ALA A 21 -6.93 -9.75 5.84
CA ALA A 21 -6.89 -10.05 7.28
C ALA A 21 -6.86 -11.55 7.54
N ALA A 22 -7.50 -12.34 6.68
CA ALA A 22 -7.52 -13.80 6.79
C ALA A 22 -6.29 -14.45 6.17
N ARG A 23 -5.30 -13.65 5.79
CA ARG A 23 -4.04 -14.11 5.19
C ARG A 23 -4.23 -14.75 3.82
N ASP A 24 -5.19 -14.23 3.05
CA ASP A 24 -5.36 -14.59 1.65
C ASP A 24 -5.13 -13.36 0.78
N PRO A 25 -3.87 -12.90 0.67
CA PRO A 25 -3.59 -11.69 -0.11
C PRO A 25 -3.84 -11.86 -1.60
N ARG A 26 -3.66 -13.08 -2.13
CA ARG A 26 -3.91 -13.31 -3.57
C ARG A 26 -5.38 -13.19 -3.90
N GLY A 27 -6.25 -13.69 -3.01
CA GLY A 27 -7.68 -13.50 -3.17
C GLY A 27 -8.07 -12.03 -3.13
N ALA A 28 -7.42 -11.27 -2.24
CA ALA A 28 -7.65 -9.83 -2.15
C ALA A 28 -7.26 -9.13 -3.46
N VAL A 29 -6.11 -9.48 -4.02
CA VAL A 29 -5.66 -8.90 -5.30
C VAL A 29 -6.69 -9.16 -6.39
N GLN A 30 -7.20 -10.39 -6.49
CA GLN A 30 -8.16 -10.74 -7.53
C GLN A 30 -9.42 -9.90 -7.44
N LEU A 31 -9.95 -9.70 -6.23
CA LEU A 31 -11.13 -8.85 -6.06
C LEU A 31 -10.84 -7.40 -6.43
N LEU A 32 -9.68 -6.91 -6.01
CA LEU A 32 -9.32 -5.51 -6.26
C LEU A 32 -9.01 -5.25 -7.73
N ASP A 33 -8.56 -6.26 -8.46
CA ASP A 33 -8.32 -6.10 -9.89
C ASP A 33 -9.57 -5.64 -10.62
N SER A 34 -10.73 -6.21 -10.28
CA SER A 34 -11.98 -5.82 -10.93
C SER A 34 -12.42 -4.42 -10.52
N VAL A 35 -12.22 -4.06 -9.26
CA VAL A 35 -12.54 -2.71 -8.77
C VAL A 35 -11.70 -1.67 -9.51
N ILE A 36 -10.40 -1.91 -9.61
CA ILE A 36 -9.47 -0.97 -10.23
C ILE A 36 -9.68 -0.90 -11.74
N ALA A 37 -10.01 -2.04 -12.37
CA ALA A 37 -10.32 -2.04 -13.80
C ALA A 37 -11.52 -1.13 -14.12
N SER A 38 -12.53 -1.12 -13.24
CA SER A 38 -13.71 -0.28 -13.42
C SER A 38 -13.46 1.17 -12.98
N HIS A 39 -12.62 1.37 -11.98
CA HIS A 39 -12.35 2.68 -11.39
C HIS A 39 -10.85 2.84 -11.16
N PRO A 40 -10.08 3.09 -12.24
CA PRO A 40 -8.60 3.20 -12.12
C PRO A 40 -8.15 4.32 -11.19
N GLU A 41 -9.00 5.31 -10.97
CA GLU A 41 -8.72 6.45 -10.11
C GLU A 41 -8.99 6.17 -8.63
N ASN A 42 -9.48 4.98 -8.30
CA ASN A 42 -9.79 4.64 -6.90
C ASN A 42 -8.49 4.38 -6.14
N THR A 43 -7.97 5.43 -5.54
CA THR A 43 -6.68 5.37 -4.84
C THR A 43 -6.73 4.45 -3.61
N ALA A 44 -7.86 4.43 -2.90
CA ALA A 44 -8.01 3.54 -1.74
C ALA A 44 -7.90 2.07 -2.15
N ALA A 45 -8.50 1.70 -3.28
CA ALA A 45 -8.40 0.32 -3.78
C ALA A 45 -6.97 -0.01 -4.19
N ARG A 46 -6.26 0.94 -4.80
CA ARG A 46 -4.85 0.73 -5.16
C ARG A 46 -3.98 0.56 -3.92
N LEU A 47 -4.24 1.36 -2.89
CA LEU A 47 -3.48 1.23 -1.65
C LEU A 47 -3.69 -0.14 -1.02
N LEU A 48 -4.93 -0.63 -1.00
CA LEU A 48 -5.22 -1.93 -0.46
C LEU A 48 -4.58 -3.04 -1.30
N ARG A 49 -4.60 -2.90 -2.64
CA ARG A 49 -3.95 -3.88 -3.51
C ARG A 49 -2.43 -3.90 -3.29
N ALA A 50 -1.83 -2.73 -3.10
CA ALA A 50 -0.41 -2.65 -2.79
C ALA A 50 -0.07 -3.40 -1.51
N ARG A 51 -0.92 -3.24 -0.48
CA ARG A 51 -0.75 -3.96 0.78
C ARG A 51 -0.87 -5.48 0.57
N ALA A 52 -1.80 -5.89 -0.28
CA ALA A 52 -1.98 -7.31 -0.59
C ALA A 52 -0.78 -7.87 -1.35
N PHE A 53 -0.24 -7.13 -2.31
CA PHE A 53 0.99 -7.53 -3.00
C PHE A 53 2.14 -7.68 -2.00
N PHE A 54 2.29 -6.73 -1.09
CA PHE A 54 3.33 -6.80 -0.07
C PHE A 54 3.18 -8.06 0.79
N ALA A 55 1.94 -8.34 1.23
CA ALA A 55 1.65 -9.51 2.06
C ALA A 55 1.93 -10.82 1.30
N ALA A 56 1.77 -10.81 -0.02
CA ALA A 56 2.06 -11.97 -0.86
C ALA A 56 3.55 -12.04 -1.25
N ALA A 57 4.37 -11.17 -0.71
CA ALA A 57 5.80 -11.06 -1.05
C ALA A 57 6.05 -10.73 -2.53
N GLN A 58 5.07 -10.14 -3.19
CA GLN A 58 5.22 -9.65 -4.55
C GLN A 58 5.70 -8.20 -4.45
N LEU A 59 6.98 -8.03 -4.19
CA LEU A 59 7.53 -6.73 -3.79
C LEU A 59 7.57 -5.71 -4.92
N ARG A 60 7.88 -6.14 -6.13
CA ARG A 60 7.92 -5.20 -7.25
C ARG A 60 6.53 -4.64 -7.60
N PRO A 61 5.49 -5.48 -7.73
CA PRO A 61 4.13 -4.94 -7.90
C PRO A 61 3.70 -4.05 -6.74
N ALA A 62 4.06 -4.41 -5.49
CA ALA A 62 3.73 -3.57 -4.34
C ALA A 62 4.39 -2.19 -4.46
N GLU A 63 5.66 -2.16 -4.79
CA GLU A 63 6.41 -0.92 -4.97
C GLU A 63 5.74 -0.01 -6.00
N LEU A 64 5.43 -0.55 -7.17
CA LEU A 64 4.82 0.23 -8.24
C LEU A 64 3.45 0.79 -7.84
N GLU A 65 2.66 -0.01 -7.13
CA GLU A 65 1.34 0.42 -6.71
C GLU A 65 1.41 1.49 -5.62
N PHE A 66 2.31 1.35 -4.64
CA PHE A 66 2.51 2.39 -3.63
C PHE A 66 2.99 3.70 -4.27
N GLU A 67 3.85 3.60 -5.28
CA GLU A 67 4.32 4.81 -5.99
C GLU A 67 3.18 5.51 -6.70
N LEU A 68 2.25 4.75 -7.31
CA LEU A 68 1.06 5.34 -7.93
C LEU A 68 0.18 6.05 -6.90
N VAL A 69 0.00 5.45 -5.73
CA VAL A 69 -0.74 6.09 -4.66
C VAL A 69 -0.10 7.42 -4.29
N LEU A 70 1.23 7.44 -4.16
CA LEU A 70 1.95 8.65 -3.76
C LEU A 70 1.96 9.73 -4.82
N GLU A 71 1.81 9.38 -6.10
CA GLU A 71 1.63 10.38 -7.15
C GLU A 71 0.35 11.18 -6.94
N ARG A 72 -0.68 10.56 -6.42
CA ARG A 72 -1.98 11.19 -6.18
C ARG A 72 -2.09 11.78 -4.80
N GLU A 73 -1.47 11.15 -3.83
CA GLU A 73 -1.52 11.53 -2.42
C GLU A 73 -0.10 11.60 -1.86
N PRO A 74 0.67 12.61 -2.26
CA PRO A 74 2.07 12.69 -1.81
C PRO A 74 2.23 12.89 -0.31
N ASP A 75 1.16 13.27 0.38
CA ASP A 75 1.15 13.45 1.82
C ASP A 75 0.57 12.24 2.58
N ASN A 76 0.40 11.12 1.90
CA ASN A 76 -0.10 9.91 2.55
C ASN A 76 1.04 9.26 3.34
N ALA A 77 1.08 9.53 4.65
CA ALA A 77 2.16 9.04 5.51
C ALA A 77 2.24 7.52 5.52
N PHE A 78 1.08 6.84 5.56
CA PHE A 78 1.08 5.38 5.56
C PHE A 78 1.70 4.82 4.28
N ALA A 79 1.38 5.42 3.12
CA ALA A 79 1.92 4.95 1.85
C ALA A 79 3.45 5.09 1.80
N HIS A 80 3.99 6.18 2.34
CA HIS A 80 5.45 6.33 2.46
C HIS A 80 6.04 5.25 3.37
N PHE A 81 5.40 5.02 4.53
CA PHE A 81 5.88 4.00 5.47
C PHE A 81 5.85 2.61 4.83
N ALA A 82 4.75 2.27 4.17
CA ALA A 82 4.61 0.96 3.54
C ALA A 82 5.58 0.78 2.36
N LEU A 83 5.81 1.84 1.58
CA LEU A 83 6.79 1.79 0.51
C LEU A 83 8.20 1.60 1.08
N ALA A 84 8.51 2.27 2.20
CA ALA A 84 9.78 2.09 2.86
C ALA A 84 9.99 0.63 3.29
N ARG A 85 8.96 0.00 3.86
CA ARG A 85 9.03 -1.40 4.24
C ARG A 85 9.25 -2.29 3.00
N THR A 86 8.63 -1.93 1.90
CA THR A 86 8.80 -2.66 0.64
C THR A 86 10.25 -2.56 0.16
N PHE A 87 10.82 -1.37 0.18
CA PHE A 87 12.21 -1.17 -0.19
C PHE A 87 13.17 -1.91 0.74
N GLU A 88 12.88 -1.90 2.03
CA GLU A 88 13.68 -2.60 3.01
C GLU A 88 13.74 -4.10 2.69
N ARG A 89 12.58 -4.70 2.42
CA ARG A 89 12.51 -6.12 2.10
C ARG A 89 13.12 -6.47 0.76
N SER A 90 13.12 -5.53 -0.18
CA SER A 90 13.69 -5.78 -1.51
C SER A 90 15.17 -5.39 -1.59
N GLY A 91 15.77 -5.02 -0.47
CA GLY A 91 17.22 -4.76 -0.42
C GLY A 91 17.64 -3.37 -0.87
N HIS A 92 16.78 -2.38 -0.68
CA HIS A 92 17.08 -0.99 -1.02
C HIS A 92 17.01 -0.10 0.24
N PRO A 93 17.95 -0.27 1.18
CA PRO A 93 17.87 0.44 2.47
C PRO A 93 17.92 1.95 2.37
N GLU A 94 18.64 2.49 1.39
CA GLU A 94 18.73 3.95 1.24
C GLU A 94 17.40 4.55 0.83
N ARG A 95 16.69 3.89 -0.08
CA ARG A 95 15.35 4.33 -0.47
C ARG A 95 14.38 4.16 0.68
N ALA A 96 14.52 3.09 1.45
CA ALA A 96 13.68 2.87 2.63
C ALA A 96 13.85 4.01 3.63
N THR A 97 15.08 4.37 3.95
CA THR A 97 15.35 5.44 4.90
C THR A 97 14.65 6.74 4.51
N ARG A 98 14.74 7.10 3.25
CA ARG A 98 14.12 8.33 2.76
C ARG A 98 12.61 8.33 3.01
N HIS A 99 11.94 7.23 2.70
CA HIS A 99 10.49 7.15 2.86
C HIS A 99 10.07 7.01 4.32
N PHE A 100 10.86 6.34 5.16
CA PHE A 100 10.60 6.33 6.60
C PHE A 100 10.63 7.75 7.17
N ARG A 101 11.59 8.57 6.73
CA ARG A 101 11.69 9.94 7.20
C ARG A 101 10.53 10.79 6.71
N LEU A 102 10.10 10.58 5.46
CA LEU A 102 8.93 11.30 4.95
C LEU A 102 7.67 10.93 5.73
N ALA A 103 7.48 9.65 6.03
CA ALA A 103 6.33 9.22 6.81
C ALA A 103 6.33 9.88 8.19
N ALA A 104 7.46 9.89 8.88
CA ALA A 104 7.56 10.48 10.21
C ALA A 104 7.36 12.00 10.19
N ALA A 105 7.80 12.66 9.12
CA ALA A 105 7.61 14.10 8.98
C ALA A 105 6.14 14.44 8.76
N LEU A 106 5.42 13.59 8.01
CA LEU A 106 4.00 13.82 7.74
C LEU A 106 3.11 13.45 8.90
N ASP A 107 3.49 12.39 9.64
CA ASP A 107 2.72 11.89 10.77
C ASP A 107 3.70 11.40 11.83
N PRO A 108 4.02 12.23 12.83
CA PRO A 108 5.04 11.89 13.83
C PRO A 108 4.53 10.92 14.91
N ASN A 109 3.89 9.83 14.52
CA ASN A 109 3.48 8.82 15.48
C ASN A 109 4.69 7.97 15.91
N PRO A 110 4.59 7.28 17.06
CA PRO A 110 5.74 6.54 17.60
C PRO A 110 6.32 5.50 16.67
N GLU A 111 5.49 4.81 15.92
CA GLU A 111 5.96 3.77 15.00
C GLU A 111 6.81 4.38 13.89
N TYR A 112 6.33 5.47 13.29
CA TYR A 112 7.05 6.12 12.18
C TYR A 112 8.31 6.81 12.68
N LEU A 113 8.24 7.44 13.84
CA LEU A 113 9.41 8.07 14.43
C LEU A 113 10.50 7.05 14.74
N LYS A 114 10.12 5.90 15.27
CA LYS A 114 11.07 4.84 15.58
C LYS A 114 11.73 4.32 14.31
N ALA A 115 10.95 4.09 13.26
CA ALA A 115 11.49 3.59 12.00
C ALA A 115 12.47 4.58 11.38
N ALA A 116 12.13 5.87 11.42
CA ALA A 116 12.98 6.91 10.85
C ALA A 116 14.28 7.07 11.62
N ARG A 117 14.24 6.93 12.94
CA ARG A 117 15.44 7.05 13.78
C ARG A 117 16.37 5.86 13.64
N PHE A 118 15.77 4.69 13.56
CA PHE A 118 16.55 3.45 13.50
C PHE A 118 17.53 3.46 12.33
N ASP A 119 17.09 4.01 11.21
CA ASP A 119 17.90 4.00 10.00
C ASP A 119 19.00 5.04 9.99
N GLY A 120 18.96 6.03 10.84
CA GLY A 120 19.89 7.15 10.77
C GLY A 120 20.85 7.26 11.93
N GLU A 121 20.67 6.46 12.95
CA GLU A 121 21.46 6.59 14.15
C GLU A 121 22.08 5.31 14.59
N ASP A 122 23.19 5.43 15.14
CA ASP A 122 23.88 4.31 15.73
C ASP A 122 24.21 4.50 17.09
#